data_f4e744a5d7b5e0faed1ac3a8409ce8d0
#
_entry.id   f4e744a5d7b5e0faed1ac3a8409ce8d0
#
_cell.length_a   1.000
_cell.length_b   1.000
_cell.length_c   1.000
_cell.angle_alpha   90.00
_cell.angle_beta   90.00
_cell.angle_gamma   90.00
#
_symmetry.space_group_name_H-M   'P 1'
#
loop_
_entity.id
_entity.type
_entity.pdbx_description
1 polymer ?
#
loop_
_entity_poly.entity_id
_entity_poly.type
_entity_poly.pdbx_seq_one_letter_code
_entity_poly.pdbx_strand_id
1 'polypeptide(L)'
;HALGPLLILLRAEYEHHSPEFTATEHFFLSYLTARQLNDDAHDVCTDLERGHISSTVAMLLMQFIKEHPERHSIHTVNDMPLLKQIFWTKCIGRLSKDILVLCENARNHLAMIPLNDPTYFISLIEPLEHAARKALSERDATLRFLAIYNHPTP
;
A
#
# COMPACT_ATOMS: atom_id res chain seq x y z
N HIS A 1 13.57 -5.13 9.71
CA HIS A 1 14.36 -4.85 8.50
C HIS A 1 15.10 -3.49 8.57
N ALA A 2 14.60 -2.48 9.32
CA ALA A 2 15.29 -1.19 9.50
C ALA A 2 16.49 -1.27 10.47
N LEU A 3 16.57 -2.29 11.32
CA LEU A 3 17.61 -2.42 12.35
C LEU A 3 19.04 -2.45 11.79
N GLY A 4 19.27 -3.11 10.65
CA GLY A 4 20.59 -3.21 10.06
C GLY A 4 21.20 -1.84 9.72
N PRO A 5 20.53 -1.02 8.89
CA PRO A 5 20.98 0.33 8.59
C PRO A 5 21.16 1.23 9.82
N LEU A 6 20.23 1.15 10.79
CA LEU A 6 20.33 1.94 12.04
C LEU A 6 21.53 1.52 12.88
N LEU A 7 21.84 0.22 12.97
CA LEU A 7 23.04 -0.27 13.67
C LEU A 7 24.33 0.18 12.99
N ILE A 8 24.33 0.30 11.64
CA ILE A 8 25.50 0.83 10.91
C ILE A 8 25.73 2.30 11.27
N LEU A 9 24.67 3.12 11.35
CA LEU A 9 24.78 4.52 11.76
C LEU A 9 25.28 4.66 13.19
N LEU A 10 24.75 3.86 14.13
CA LEU A 10 25.23 3.86 15.51
C LEU A 10 26.71 3.47 15.61
N ARG A 11 27.16 2.49 14.81
CA ARG A 11 28.56 2.09 14.75
C ARG A 11 29.46 3.16 14.10
N ALA A 12 28.89 4.00 13.23
CA ALA A 12 29.59 5.15 12.63
C ALA A 12 29.55 6.41 13.52
N GLU A 13 29.26 6.24 14.82
CA GLU A 13 29.28 7.30 15.84
C GLU A 13 28.16 8.36 15.69
N TYR A 14 27.10 8.07 14.95
CA TYR A 14 25.91 8.91 14.97
C TYR A 14 25.14 8.74 16.28
N GLU A 15 24.75 9.85 16.89
CA GLU A 15 23.90 9.83 18.08
C GLU A 15 22.51 9.27 17.76
N HIS A 16 21.92 8.52 18.70
CA HIS A 16 20.62 7.83 18.54
C HIS A 16 19.47 8.77 18.17
N HIS A 17 19.58 10.07 18.41
CA HIS A 17 18.56 11.07 18.07
C HIS A 17 19.09 12.12 17.10
N SER A 18 20.17 11.85 16.38
CA SER A 18 20.65 12.76 15.34
C SER A 18 19.59 12.88 14.23
N PRO A 19 19.56 14.02 13.50
CA PRO A 19 18.68 14.19 12.36
C PRO A 19 18.82 13.09 11.31
N GLU A 20 20.05 12.63 11.07
CA GLU A 20 20.39 11.58 10.11
C GLU A 20 19.85 10.23 10.55
N PHE A 21 19.97 9.90 11.85
CA PHE A 21 19.42 8.68 12.42
C PHE A 21 17.88 8.67 12.29
N THR A 22 17.24 9.75 12.69
CA THR A 22 15.79 9.92 12.63
C THR A 22 15.29 9.87 11.17
N ALA A 23 15.98 10.53 10.24
CA ALA A 23 15.64 10.50 8.82
C ALA A 23 15.75 9.07 8.26
N THR A 24 16.79 8.33 8.63
CA THR A 24 16.99 6.94 8.21
C THR A 24 15.88 6.02 8.74
N GLU A 25 15.53 6.16 10.01
CA GLU A 25 14.43 5.41 10.63
C GLU A 25 13.11 5.66 9.89
N HIS A 26 12.76 6.93 9.66
CA HIS A 26 11.52 7.31 8.99
C HIS A 26 11.51 6.92 7.51
N PHE A 27 12.66 6.97 6.82
CA PHE A 27 12.79 6.44 5.46
C PHE A 27 12.39 4.96 5.43
N PHE A 28 13.02 4.12 6.26
CA PHE A 28 12.73 2.69 6.27
C PHE A 28 11.32 2.38 6.74
N LEU A 29 10.79 3.10 7.72
CA LEU A 29 9.41 2.94 8.16
C LEU A 29 8.44 3.21 7.01
N SER A 30 8.59 4.32 6.31
CA SER A 30 7.73 4.69 5.19
C SER A 30 7.85 3.72 4.03
N TYR A 31 9.07 3.39 3.61
CA TYR A 31 9.33 2.47 2.51
C TYR A 31 8.81 1.05 2.79
N LEU A 32 9.11 0.49 3.97
CA LEU A 32 8.69 -0.87 4.32
C LEU A 32 7.17 -0.97 4.49
N THR A 33 6.53 0.08 5.01
CA THR A 33 5.07 0.13 5.11
C THR A 33 4.44 0.20 3.71
N ALA A 34 4.96 1.04 2.81
CA ALA A 34 4.49 1.10 1.43
C ALA A 34 4.64 -0.24 0.71
N ARG A 35 5.80 -0.89 0.88
CA ARG A 35 6.07 -2.22 0.32
C ARG A 35 5.09 -3.26 0.86
N GLN A 36 4.89 -3.30 2.18
CA GLN A 36 3.96 -4.25 2.80
C GLN A 36 2.53 -4.05 2.28
N LEU A 37 2.05 -2.81 2.20
CA LEU A 37 0.72 -2.52 1.65
C LEU A 37 0.58 -2.94 0.18
N ASN A 38 1.64 -2.78 -0.61
CA ASN A 38 1.66 -3.23 -2.00
C ASN A 38 1.61 -4.76 -2.10
N ASP A 39 2.37 -5.47 -1.28
CA ASP A 39 2.38 -6.94 -1.23
C ASP A 39 1.01 -7.47 -0.75
N ASP A 40 0.44 -6.91 0.33
CA ASP A 40 -0.91 -7.22 0.83
C ASP A 40 -2.00 -6.99 -0.23
N ALA A 41 -1.84 -5.97 -1.09
CA ALA A 41 -2.79 -5.70 -2.17
C ALA A 41 -2.79 -6.80 -3.24
N HIS A 42 -1.62 -7.36 -3.56
CA HIS A 42 -1.49 -8.46 -4.51
C HIS A 42 -2.03 -9.77 -3.92
N ASP A 43 -1.84 -9.99 -2.63
CA ASP A 43 -2.14 -11.24 -1.95
C ASP A 43 -3.54 -11.28 -1.31
N VAL A 44 -4.35 -10.22 -1.41
CA VAL A 44 -5.64 -10.06 -0.71
C VAL A 44 -6.58 -11.27 -0.86
N CYS A 45 -6.65 -11.88 -2.03
CA CYS A 45 -7.51 -13.06 -2.26
C CYS A 45 -6.92 -14.31 -1.61
N THR A 46 -5.63 -14.51 -1.73
CA THR A 46 -4.89 -15.63 -1.14
C THR A 46 -4.92 -15.56 0.38
N ASP A 47 -4.76 -14.36 0.94
CA ASP A 47 -4.84 -14.09 2.37
C ASP A 47 -6.23 -14.42 2.92
N LEU A 48 -7.29 -13.97 2.23
CA LEU A 48 -8.67 -14.30 2.58
C LEU A 48 -8.93 -15.82 2.57
N GLU A 49 -8.46 -16.53 1.54
CA GLU A 49 -8.63 -17.99 1.43
C GLU A 49 -7.92 -18.74 2.56
N ARG A 50 -6.80 -18.22 3.02
CA ARG A 50 -6.00 -18.78 4.13
C ARG A 50 -6.47 -18.33 5.51
N GLY A 51 -7.43 -17.40 5.59
CA GLY A 51 -7.86 -16.80 6.85
C GLY A 51 -6.81 -15.86 7.47
N HIS A 52 -5.87 -15.37 6.67
CA HIS A 52 -4.88 -14.40 7.09
C HIS A 52 -5.45 -12.98 6.99
N ILE A 53 -5.50 -12.27 8.12
CA ILE A 53 -6.06 -10.91 8.18
C ILE A 53 -4.93 -9.90 8.12
N SER A 54 -4.53 -9.52 6.91
CA SER A 54 -3.65 -8.38 6.67
C SER A 54 -4.42 -7.05 6.81
N SER A 55 -3.71 -5.92 6.81
CA SER A 55 -4.35 -4.60 6.87
C SER A 55 -5.27 -4.35 5.66
N THR A 56 -4.90 -4.87 4.50
CA THR A 56 -5.68 -4.79 3.27
C THR A 56 -6.93 -5.67 3.33
N VAL A 57 -6.81 -6.89 3.85
CA VAL A 57 -7.97 -7.77 4.10
C VAL A 57 -8.91 -7.12 5.11
N ALA A 58 -8.41 -6.56 6.21
CA ALA A 58 -9.24 -5.86 7.19
C ALA A 58 -10.01 -4.69 6.55
N MET A 59 -9.36 -3.88 5.72
CA MET A 59 -10.01 -2.79 4.98
C MET A 59 -11.14 -3.31 4.08
N LEU A 60 -10.90 -4.41 3.35
CA LEU A 60 -11.91 -5.04 2.49
C LEU A 60 -13.09 -5.56 3.30
N LEU A 61 -12.85 -6.27 4.40
CA LEU A 61 -13.90 -6.80 5.27
C LEU A 61 -14.75 -5.68 5.88
N MET A 62 -14.12 -4.61 6.34
CA MET A 62 -14.84 -3.43 6.84
C MET A 62 -15.72 -2.79 5.78
N GLN A 63 -15.24 -2.70 4.54
CA GLN A 63 -16.03 -2.16 3.43
C GLN A 63 -17.19 -3.10 3.06
N PHE A 64 -16.96 -4.41 3.05
CA PHE A 64 -17.99 -5.43 2.82
C PHE A 64 -19.12 -5.33 3.86
N ILE A 65 -18.78 -5.29 5.16
CA ILE A 65 -19.77 -5.17 6.24
C ILE A 65 -20.56 -3.87 6.11
N LYS A 66 -19.91 -2.79 5.71
CA LYS A 66 -20.60 -1.50 5.50
C LYS A 66 -21.62 -1.55 4.36
N GLU A 67 -21.32 -2.28 3.28
CA GLU A 67 -22.21 -2.39 2.12
C GLU A 67 -23.27 -3.48 2.30
N HIS A 68 -23.01 -4.47 3.14
CA HIS A 68 -23.88 -5.63 3.41
C HIS A 68 -24.11 -5.84 4.91
N PRO A 69 -24.75 -4.89 5.61
CA PRO A 69 -24.92 -4.95 7.07
C PRO A 69 -25.80 -6.12 7.52
N GLU A 70 -26.61 -6.68 6.62
CA GLU A 70 -27.43 -7.87 6.87
C GLU A 70 -26.63 -9.19 6.89
N ARG A 71 -25.40 -9.17 6.40
CA ARG A 71 -24.53 -10.36 6.31
C ARG A 71 -23.76 -10.55 7.60
N HIS A 72 -23.91 -11.72 8.22
CA HIS A 72 -23.23 -12.08 9.48
C HIS A 72 -22.04 -13.02 9.28
N SER A 73 -21.82 -13.50 8.07
CA SER A 73 -20.71 -14.39 7.71
C SER A 73 -20.29 -14.18 6.27
N ILE A 74 -19.04 -14.55 5.98
CA ILE A 74 -18.44 -14.52 4.64
C ILE A 74 -18.04 -15.94 4.29
N HIS A 75 -18.48 -16.38 3.12
CA HIS A 75 -18.03 -17.64 2.52
C HIS A 75 -17.01 -17.32 1.44
N THR A 76 -15.72 -17.50 1.77
CA THR A 76 -14.62 -17.07 0.90
C THR A 76 -14.74 -17.57 -0.54
N VAL A 77 -15.24 -18.79 -0.78
CA VAL A 77 -15.42 -19.31 -2.14
C VAL A 77 -16.60 -18.63 -2.85
N ASN A 78 -17.77 -18.54 -2.20
CA ASN A 78 -19.00 -18.05 -2.85
C ASN A 78 -18.99 -16.52 -2.98
N ASP A 79 -18.41 -15.81 -2.01
CA ASP A 79 -18.38 -14.35 -1.96
C ASP A 79 -17.17 -13.74 -2.65
N MET A 80 -16.20 -14.55 -3.10
CA MET A 80 -14.96 -14.06 -3.71
C MET A 80 -15.20 -13.11 -4.91
N PRO A 81 -16.13 -13.36 -5.84
CA PRO A 81 -16.39 -12.41 -6.92
C PRO A 81 -16.84 -11.04 -6.41
N LEU A 82 -17.72 -11.02 -5.40
CA LEU A 82 -18.21 -9.79 -4.78
C LEU A 82 -17.08 -9.07 -4.00
N LEU A 83 -16.29 -9.82 -3.24
CA LEU A 83 -15.14 -9.26 -2.50
C LEU A 83 -14.11 -8.64 -3.44
N LYS A 84 -13.80 -9.29 -4.57
CA LYS A 84 -12.93 -8.73 -5.61
C LYS A 84 -13.50 -7.44 -6.20
N GLN A 85 -14.78 -7.40 -6.47
CA GLN A 85 -15.46 -6.20 -6.98
C GLN A 85 -15.36 -5.05 -5.96
N ILE A 86 -15.66 -5.30 -4.70
CA ILE A 86 -15.56 -4.30 -3.61
C ILE A 86 -14.12 -3.83 -3.46
N PHE A 87 -13.17 -4.76 -3.43
CA PHE A 87 -11.74 -4.41 -3.34
C PHE A 87 -11.33 -3.45 -4.45
N TRP A 88 -11.62 -3.82 -5.70
CA TRP A 88 -11.23 -3.04 -6.86
C TRP A 88 -11.94 -1.68 -6.94
N THR A 89 -13.24 -1.63 -6.64
CA THR A 89 -14.01 -0.39 -6.79
C THR A 89 -13.88 0.56 -5.61
N LYS A 90 -13.71 0.04 -4.38
CA LYS A 90 -13.81 0.82 -3.13
C LYS A 90 -12.50 0.90 -2.34
N CYS A 91 -11.68 -0.17 -2.35
CA CYS A 91 -10.50 -0.24 -1.48
C CYS A 91 -9.21 0.18 -2.18
N ILE A 92 -8.95 -0.33 -3.40
CA ILE A 92 -7.66 -0.14 -4.09
C ILE A 92 -7.32 1.34 -4.32
N GLY A 93 -8.33 2.19 -4.56
CA GLY A 93 -8.10 3.61 -4.77
C GLY A 93 -7.55 4.34 -3.55
N ARG A 94 -8.01 3.99 -2.36
CA ARG A 94 -7.47 4.52 -1.09
C ARG A 94 -6.09 3.94 -0.83
N LEU A 95 -5.96 2.62 -0.92
CA LEU A 95 -4.72 1.91 -0.67
C LEU A 95 -3.57 2.44 -1.55
N SER A 96 -3.82 2.61 -2.85
CA SER A 96 -2.82 3.18 -3.77
C SER A 96 -2.42 4.61 -3.41
N LYS A 97 -3.36 5.44 -2.94
CA LYS A 97 -3.02 6.79 -2.46
C LYS A 97 -2.17 6.75 -1.20
N ASP A 98 -2.49 5.87 -0.25
CA ASP A 98 -1.72 5.69 0.98
C ASP A 98 -0.28 5.22 0.64
N ILE A 99 -0.11 4.30 -0.31
CA ILE A 99 1.22 3.88 -0.82
C ILE A 99 1.98 5.07 -1.42
N LEU A 100 1.34 5.90 -2.25
CA LEU A 100 1.99 7.07 -2.85
C LEU A 100 2.44 8.09 -1.80
N VAL A 101 1.63 8.35 -0.78
CA VAL A 101 2.01 9.24 0.35
C VAL A 101 3.22 8.68 1.09
N LEU A 102 3.24 7.37 1.35
CA LEU A 102 4.38 6.71 2.00
C LEU A 102 5.65 6.78 1.13
N CYS A 103 5.54 6.60 -0.17
CA CYS A 103 6.66 6.76 -1.10
C CYS A 103 7.20 8.20 -1.10
N GLU A 104 6.32 9.20 -1.09
CA GLU A 104 6.71 10.62 -0.98
C GLU A 104 7.42 10.90 0.35
N ASN A 105 6.87 10.40 1.46
CA ASN A 105 7.52 10.52 2.77
C ASN A 105 8.91 9.87 2.78
N ALA A 106 9.04 8.66 2.20
CA ALA A 106 10.33 8.00 2.07
C ALA A 106 11.34 8.86 1.28
N ARG A 107 10.93 9.47 0.16
CA ARG A 107 11.79 10.38 -0.63
C ARG A 107 12.22 11.61 0.18
N ASN A 108 11.28 12.22 0.90
CA ASN A 108 11.57 13.40 1.72
C ASN A 108 12.58 13.09 2.83
N HIS A 109 12.43 11.94 3.50
CA HIS A 109 13.39 11.53 4.52
C HIS A 109 14.75 11.12 3.91
N LEU A 110 14.75 10.47 2.74
CA LEU A 110 15.97 10.12 2.03
C LEU A 110 16.81 11.35 1.69
N ALA A 111 16.17 12.45 1.31
CA ALA A 111 16.85 13.72 1.00
C ALA A 111 17.54 14.35 2.21
N MET A 112 17.19 13.95 3.44
CA MET A 112 17.81 14.42 4.68
C MET A 112 19.00 13.56 5.11
N ILE A 113 19.22 12.41 4.48
CA ILE A 113 20.33 11.50 4.79
C ILE A 113 21.53 11.91 3.95
N PRO A 114 22.72 12.13 4.54
CA PRO A 114 23.91 12.56 3.82
C PRO A 114 24.54 11.41 3.02
N LEU A 115 23.88 10.99 1.95
CA LEU A 115 24.35 9.94 1.05
C LEU A 115 25.10 10.54 -0.13
N ASN A 116 26.23 9.95 -0.50
CA ASN A 116 26.96 10.31 -1.72
C ASN A 116 26.18 9.96 -2.97
N ASP A 117 25.42 8.85 -2.95
CA ASP A 117 24.57 8.40 -4.04
C ASP A 117 23.29 7.76 -3.49
N PRO A 118 22.13 8.41 -3.65
CA PRO A 118 20.83 7.89 -3.23
C PRO A 118 20.17 6.96 -4.27
N THR A 119 20.76 6.75 -5.45
CA THR A 119 20.14 6.08 -6.59
C THR A 119 19.58 4.70 -6.22
N TYR A 120 20.33 3.92 -5.44
CA TYR A 120 19.86 2.61 -4.99
C TYR A 120 18.54 2.71 -4.19
N PHE A 121 18.45 3.63 -3.24
CA PHE A 121 17.24 3.80 -2.41
C PHE A 121 16.06 4.33 -3.23
N ILE A 122 16.32 5.22 -4.18
CA ILE A 122 15.31 5.70 -5.13
C ILE A 122 14.75 4.53 -5.94
N SER A 123 15.61 3.65 -6.44
CA SER A 123 15.21 2.47 -7.22
C SER A 123 14.32 1.48 -6.44
N LEU A 124 14.34 1.50 -5.11
CA LEU A 124 13.45 0.71 -4.28
C LEU A 124 12.02 1.30 -4.21
N ILE A 125 11.90 2.63 -4.29
CA ILE A 125 10.62 3.36 -4.19
C ILE A 125 9.87 3.37 -5.51
N GLU A 126 10.57 3.58 -6.63
CA GLU A 126 9.98 3.76 -7.97
C GLU A 126 9.01 2.65 -8.40
N PRO A 127 9.29 1.35 -8.19
CA PRO A 127 8.36 0.27 -8.54
C PRO A 127 7.04 0.36 -7.78
N LEU A 128 7.07 0.76 -6.50
CA LEU A 128 5.88 0.92 -5.66
C LEU A 128 5.02 2.09 -6.15
N GLU A 129 5.64 3.23 -6.46
CA GLU A 129 4.95 4.38 -7.05
C GLU A 129 4.32 4.02 -8.39
N HIS A 130 5.06 3.32 -9.25
CA HIS A 130 4.55 2.89 -10.55
C HIS A 130 3.34 1.96 -10.40
N ALA A 131 3.43 0.95 -9.55
CA ALA A 131 2.34 0.01 -9.29
C ALA A 131 1.09 0.72 -8.76
N ALA A 132 1.25 1.63 -7.77
CA ALA A 132 0.15 2.38 -7.20
C ALA A 132 -0.52 3.32 -8.22
N ARG A 133 0.25 4.05 -9.05
CA ARG A 133 -0.28 4.92 -10.11
C ARG A 133 -1.00 4.11 -11.19
N LYS A 134 -0.45 2.96 -11.58
CA LYS A 134 -1.07 2.04 -12.53
C LYS A 134 -2.42 1.54 -12.01
N ALA A 135 -2.48 1.06 -10.76
CA ALA A 135 -3.71 0.60 -10.13
C ALA A 135 -4.80 1.69 -10.07
N LEU A 136 -4.43 2.95 -9.76
CA LEU A 136 -5.36 4.09 -9.80
C LEU A 136 -5.90 4.33 -11.21
N SER A 137 -5.03 4.33 -12.22
CA SER A 137 -5.42 4.56 -13.62
C SER A 137 -6.37 3.47 -14.13
N GLU A 138 -6.06 2.21 -13.87
CA GLU A 138 -6.88 1.06 -14.28
C GLU A 138 -8.22 1.06 -13.57
N ARG A 139 -8.25 1.34 -12.25
CA ARG A 139 -9.48 1.49 -11.48
C ARG A 139 -10.37 2.59 -12.07
N ASP A 140 -9.81 3.76 -12.32
CA ASP A 140 -10.58 4.91 -12.83
C ASP A 140 -11.10 4.67 -14.24
N ALA A 141 -10.36 3.94 -15.08
CA ALA A 141 -10.84 3.49 -16.39
C ALA A 141 -12.01 2.51 -16.24
N THR A 142 -11.90 1.55 -15.31
CA THR A 142 -12.98 0.58 -15.02
C THR A 142 -14.23 1.27 -14.53
N LEU A 143 -14.12 2.23 -13.60
CA LEU A 143 -15.28 2.98 -13.08
C LEU A 143 -15.96 3.81 -14.16
N ARG A 144 -15.19 4.44 -15.06
CA ARG A 144 -15.76 5.17 -16.21
C ARG A 144 -16.50 4.23 -17.15
N PHE A 145 -15.93 3.07 -17.46
CA PHE A 145 -16.59 2.07 -18.29
C PHE A 145 -17.91 1.60 -17.68
N LEU A 146 -17.92 1.26 -16.39
CA LEU A 146 -19.14 0.83 -15.67
C LEU A 146 -20.20 1.94 -15.63
N ALA A 147 -19.80 3.21 -15.48
CA ALA A 147 -20.74 4.33 -15.49
C ALA A 147 -21.44 4.48 -16.85
N ILE A 148 -20.72 4.31 -17.97
CA ILE A 148 -21.29 4.35 -19.32
C ILE A 148 -22.22 3.15 -19.56
N TYR A 149 -21.81 1.95 -19.13
CA TYR A 149 -22.58 0.73 -19.34
C TYR A 149 -23.90 0.72 -18.56
N ASN A 150 -23.89 1.25 -17.32
CA ASN A 150 -25.09 1.30 -16.46
C ASN A 150 -26.05 2.46 -16.81
N HIS A 151 -25.61 3.42 -17.61
CA HIS A 151 -26.44 4.51 -18.12
C HIS A 151 -26.31 4.59 -19.66
N PRO A 152 -26.85 3.60 -20.40
CA PRO A 152 -26.90 3.73 -21.85
C PRO A 152 -27.67 4.98 -22.18
N THR A 153 -27.03 5.94 -22.85
CA THR A 153 -27.73 7.10 -23.41
C THR A 153 -28.83 6.63 -24.34
N PRO A 154 -30.03 7.21 -24.24
CA PRO A 154 -31.18 6.85 -25.09
C PRO A 154 -30.86 7.06 -26.57
#